data_5d5e69443f5c7ab31a5ef4e3a0fc3914
#
_entry.id   5d5e69443f5c7ab31a5ef4e3a0fc3914
#
_cell.length_a   1.000
_cell.length_b   1.000
_cell.length_c   1.000
_cell.angle_alpha   90.00
_cell.angle_beta   90.00
_cell.angle_gamma   90.00
#
_symmetry.space_group_name_H-M   'P 1'
#
loop_
_entity.id
_entity.type
_entity.pdbx_description
1 polymer ?
#
loop_
_entity_poly.entity_id
_entity_poly.type
_entity_poly.pdbx_seq_one_letter_code
_entity_poly.pdbx_strand_id
1 'polypeptide(L)'
;MIDTEHVKCDTCTAPEPMVLDASDEASRGWPTIDIETNPYKGQFPLFQQHPEIAFLDSAATAQRPACVLDAERDFYQRMNANPLRGLYSLSVEATEAIAKVRQQIADLIGAAQANEVVFTRNTSESLNLVAKSFAPTVLEPGDEVVITIMEHHSNLIPWQQVCRETGAKLVYLYPTKTGQLTTEEVLAKVGPKTKILAVGQVSNVLGVENPVKNLGKLVHKYGGYLVVDGAQSLPHMPVNVADLGADFFAFSAHKAMGPMGIGVLWGKMDLLNAMPPMLTGGEMIDSVTEQDAVWAPVPEKFEAGTQDAAGIFATGAALDYLVNTVGYENIQAREQALVHYLMGELMQLDFVQIIGSIYWDNHHGVVSFNVRGIHPHDVASIMDMDGVCIRAGHHCAQPLLTWLGVENLACCRASVAFYNDKADIDKFIAGLHHVWSTFNG
;
A
#
# COMPACT_ATOMS: atom_id res chain seq x y z
N MET A 1 9.06 -57.77 -31.57
CA MET A 1 8.40 -56.68 -32.29
C MET A 1 7.20 -56.29 -31.44
N ILE A 2 7.33 -55.23 -30.65
CA ILE A 2 6.25 -54.66 -29.87
C ILE A 2 6.11 -53.21 -30.39
N ASP A 3 4.93 -52.98 -30.93
CA ASP A 3 4.51 -51.72 -31.57
C ASP A 3 4.39 -50.62 -30.50
N THR A 4 5.06 -49.50 -30.69
CA THR A 4 4.93 -48.32 -29.86
C THR A 4 4.04 -47.32 -30.58
N GLU A 5 2.73 -47.39 -30.35
CA GLU A 5 1.81 -46.32 -30.75
C GLU A 5 2.03 -45.08 -29.89
N HIS A 6 2.33 -44.00 -30.56
CA HIS A 6 2.37 -42.65 -29.99
C HIS A 6 0.95 -42.21 -29.60
N VAL A 7 0.69 -42.10 -28.32
CA VAL A 7 -0.49 -41.40 -27.81
C VAL A 7 -0.24 -39.89 -27.97
N LYS A 8 -0.85 -39.29 -28.98
CA LYS A 8 -0.98 -37.83 -29.10
C LYS A 8 -1.99 -37.34 -28.06
N CYS A 9 -1.54 -36.46 -27.17
CA CYS A 9 -2.42 -35.74 -26.27
C CYS A 9 -3.04 -34.55 -27.03
N ASP A 10 -4.30 -34.69 -27.43
CA ASP A 10 -5.04 -33.72 -28.25
C ASP A 10 -5.69 -32.59 -27.44
N THR A 11 -5.18 -32.20 -26.25
CA THR A 11 -5.73 -31.11 -25.41
C THR A 11 -4.74 -30.02 -25.02
N CYS A 12 -3.56 -29.96 -25.66
CA CYS A 12 -2.68 -28.79 -25.48
C CYS A 12 -3.01 -27.73 -26.54
N THR A 13 -4.10 -26.98 -26.36
CA THR A 13 -4.27 -25.68 -27.00
C THR A 13 -3.25 -24.72 -26.37
N ALA A 14 -2.46 -24.06 -27.23
CA ALA A 14 -1.58 -22.98 -26.79
C ALA A 14 -2.42 -21.95 -26.00
N PRO A 15 -1.94 -21.46 -24.84
CA PRO A 15 -2.68 -20.44 -24.10
C PRO A 15 -2.79 -19.19 -24.99
N GLU A 16 -3.99 -18.60 -25.00
CA GLU A 16 -4.18 -17.26 -25.59
C GLU A 16 -3.14 -16.30 -25.02
N PRO A 17 -2.59 -15.39 -25.83
CA PRO A 17 -1.62 -14.41 -25.35
C PRO A 17 -2.26 -13.62 -24.22
N MET A 18 -1.70 -13.74 -23.01
CA MET A 18 -2.14 -12.98 -21.85
C MET A 18 -1.63 -11.56 -22.04
N VAL A 19 -2.51 -10.66 -22.47
CA VAL A 19 -2.22 -9.24 -22.53
C VAL A 19 -2.24 -8.73 -21.09
N LEU A 20 -1.07 -8.32 -20.57
CA LEU A 20 -0.97 -7.57 -19.32
C LEU A 20 -1.30 -6.09 -19.62
N ASP A 21 -2.52 -5.87 -20.10
CA ASP A 21 -2.94 -4.52 -20.43
C ASP A 21 -3.53 -3.86 -19.20
N ALA A 22 -2.82 -2.87 -18.65
CA ALA A 22 -3.35 -1.93 -17.65
C ALA A 22 -4.34 -0.93 -18.30
N SER A 23 -4.57 -1.05 -19.64
CA SER A 23 -5.20 -0.02 -20.46
C SER A 23 -6.72 -0.03 -20.50
N ASP A 24 -7.42 -0.99 -19.89
CA ASP A 24 -8.89 -1.01 -19.93
C ASP A 24 -9.55 0.10 -19.07
N GLU A 25 -8.77 0.83 -18.26
CA GLU A 25 -9.27 1.97 -17.48
C GLU A 25 -8.77 3.34 -17.99
N ALA A 26 -7.74 3.38 -18.82
CA ALA A 26 -7.07 4.61 -19.29
C ALA A 26 -7.95 5.50 -20.21
N SER A 27 -9.15 5.09 -20.59
CA SER A 27 -10.08 5.88 -21.43
C SER A 27 -11.28 6.44 -20.68
N ARG A 28 -11.33 6.36 -19.36
CA ARG A 28 -12.35 7.06 -18.57
C ARG A 28 -12.09 8.56 -18.71
N GLY A 29 -12.93 9.24 -19.47
CA GLY A 29 -12.97 10.70 -19.47
C GLY A 29 -13.37 11.18 -18.08
N TRP A 30 -12.34 11.44 -17.25
CA TRP A 30 -12.55 11.98 -15.91
C TRP A 30 -13.23 13.35 -16.02
N PRO A 31 -14.21 13.65 -15.16
CA PRO A 31 -14.83 14.97 -15.14
C PRO A 31 -13.74 16.02 -14.89
N THR A 32 -13.78 17.12 -15.63
CA THR A 32 -12.91 18.28 -15.36
C THR A 32 -13.26 18.80 -13.97
N ILE A 33 -12.38 18.58 -13.00
CA ILE A 33 -12.59 19.02 -11.62
C ILE A 33 -11.83 20.32 -11.39
N ASP A 34 -12.48 21.26 -10.70
CA ASP A 34 -11.82 22.50 -10.25
C ASP A 34 -10.79 22.17 -9.16
N ILE A 35 -9.51 22.52 -9.40
CA ILE A 35 -8.41 22.39 -8.44
C ILE A 35 -8.00 23.75 -7.84
N GLU A 36 -8.56 24.85 -8.30
CA GLU A 36 -8.31 26.19 -7.73
C GLU A 36 -8.83 26.27 -6.29
N THR A 37 -9.95 25.59 -6.01
CA THR A 37 -10.55 25.51 -4.68
C THR A 37 -10.61 24.08 -4.17
N ASN A 38 -10.55 23.92 -2.84
CA ASN A 38 -10.67 22.61 -2.22
C ASN A 38 -11.73 22.61 -1.11
N PRO A 39 -12.86 21.91 -1.31
CA PRO A 39 -13.94 21.88 -0.31
C PRO A 39 -13.58 21.06 0.94
N TYR A 40 -12.51 20.24 0.87
CA TYR A 40 -12.12 19.34 1.96
C TYR A 40 -10.98 19.90 2.82
N LYS A 41 -10.06 20.71 2.26
CA LYS A 41 -8.83 21.20 2.92
C LYS A 41 -9.10 21.83 4.28
N GLY A 42 -10.19 22.63 4.40
CA GLY A 42 -10.62 23.25 5.65
C GLY A 42 -11.11 22.28 6.74
N GLN A 43 -11.31 20.99 6.42
CA GLN A 43 -11.71 19.96 7.40
C GLN A 43 -10.52 19.32 8.12
N PHE A 44 -9.30 19.68 7.72
CA PHE A 44 -8.05 19.16 8.29
C PHE A 44 -7.44 20.20 9.24
N PRO A 45 -7.45 19.98 10.56
CA PRO A 45 -6.97 20.96 11.55
C PRO A 45 -5.51 21.39 11.35
N LEU A 46 -4.66 20.52 10.77
CA LEU A 46 -3.27 20.88 10.49
C LEU A 46 -3.19 22.09 9.56
N PHE A 47 -3.98 22.14 8.49
CA PHE A 47 -3.97 23.23 7.53
C PHE A 47 -4.60 24.53 8.07
N GLN A 48 -5.45 24.41 9.10
CA GLN A 48 -5.97 25.57 9.82
C GLN A 48 -4.90 26.17 10.75
N GLN A 49 -4.06 25.31 11.36
CA GLN A 49 -2.96 25.77 12.24
C GLN A 49 -1.74 26.25 11.45
N HIS A 50 -1.54 25.70 10.26
CA HIS A 50 -0.41 25.97 9.37
C HIS A 50 -0.89 26.31 7.95
N PRO A 51 -1.59 27.43 7.76
CA PRO A 51 -2.12 27.81 6.44
C PRO A 51 -1.02 28.15 5.44
N GLU A 52 0.21 28.36 5.92
CA GLU A 52 1.37 28.68 5.12
C GLU A 52 2.02 27.45 4.44
N ILE A 53 1.70 26.22 4.84
CA ILE A 53 2.37 25.04 4.29
C ILE A 53 1.65 24.46 3.07
N ALA A 54 2.43 23.99 2.09
CA ALA A 54 2.02 23.08 1.03
C ALA A 54 2.49 21.67 1.40
N PHE A 55 1.58 20.81 1.86
CA PHE A 55 1.93 19.44 2.30
C PHE A 55 1.85 18.48 1.15
N LEU A 56 2.99 18.09 0.58
CA LEU A 56 3.15 17.21 -0.56
C LEU A 56 3.95 15.92 -0.20
N ASP A 57 3.73 15.39 1.02
CA ASP A 57 4.33 14.12 1.47
C ASP A 57 3.27 13.08 1.93
N SER A 58 2.10 13.09 1.28
CA SER A 58 0.95 12.23 1.63
C SER A 58 1.24 10.74 1.47
N ALA A 59 2.11 10.35 0.54
CA ALA A 59 2.55 8.96 0.39
C ALA A 59 3.39 8.43 1.57
N ALA A 60 3.90 9.31 2.45
CA ALA A 60 4.54 8.91 3.69
C ALA A 60 3.51 8.77 4.82
N THR A 61 2.63 9.76 4.98
CA THR A 61 1.49 9.76 5.91
C THR A 61 0.49 10.82 5.45
N ALA A 62 -0.80 10.48 5.37
CA ALA A 62 -1.85 11.44 5.07
C ALA A 62 -2.16 12.32 6.28
N GLN A 63 -2.76 13.49 6.10
CA GLN A 63 -3.30 14.30 7.18
C GLN A 63 -4.63 13.72 7.70
N ARG A 64 -5.05 14.09 8.91
CA ARG A 64 -6.26 13.59 9.56
C ARG A 64 -7.33 14.67 9.54
N PRO A 65 -8.53 14.39 9.02
CA PRO A 65 -9.66 15.30 9.19
C PRO A 65 -10.11 15.35 10.66
N ALA A 66 -10.79 16.42 11.05
CA ALA A 66 -11.21 16.66 12.43
C ALA A 66 -12.01 15.48 13.00
N CYS A 67 -12.90 14.87 12.20
CA CYS A 67 -13.72 13.75 12.65
C CYS A 67 -12.92 12.52 13.13
N VAL A 68 -11.73 12.29 12.58
CA VAL A 68 -10.84 11.19 12.99
C VAL A 68 -10.19 11.49 14.35
N LEU A 69 -9.70 12.73 14.54
CA LEU A 69 -9.14 13.18 15.80
C LEU A 69 -10.20 13.20 16.91
N ASP A 70 -11.40 13.61 16.56
CA ASP A 70 -12.55 13.61 17.46
C ASP A 70 -12.96 12.19 17.87
N ALA A 71 -12.97 11.25 16.93
CA ALA A 71 -13.30 9.86 17.20
C ALA A 71 -12.31 9.21 18.19
N GLU A 72 -11.00 9.43 18.00
CA GLU A 72 -9.99 8.91 18.95
C GLU A 72 -10.16 9.51 20.34
N ARG A 73 -10.36 10.83 20.43
CA ARG A 73 -10.64 11.51 21.69
C ARG A 73 -11.93 11.00 22.34
N ASP A 74 -13.00 10.84 21.58
CA ASP A 74 -14.29 10.39 22.06
C ASP A 74 -14.24 8.95 22.60
N PHE A 75 -13.44 8.08 22.00
CA PHE A 75 -13.22 6.73 22.54
C PHE A 75 -12.70 6.80 23.97
N TYR A 76 -11.63 7.56 24.23
CA TYR A 76 -11.06 7.69 25.58
C TYR A 76 -12.00 8.39 26.57
N GLN A 77 -12.81 9.32 26.13
CA GLN A 77 -13.72 10.05 26.97
C GLN A 77 -15.00 9.27 27.35
N ARG A 78 -15.45 8.36 26.48
CA ARG A 78 -16.78 7.73 26.61
C ARG A 78 -16.75 6.21 26.78
N MET A 79 -15.79 5.52 26.17
CA MET A 79 -15.75 4.07 26.05
C MET A 79 -14.43 3.45 26.53
N ASN A 80 -13.56 4.22 27.19
CA ASN A 80 -12.24 3.73 27.57
C ASN A 80 -12.31 2.52 28.51
N ALA A 81 -12.28 1.34 27.93
CA ALA A 81 -12.24 0.05 28.60
C ALA A 81 -11.43 -0.95 27.77
N ASN A 82 -10.83 -1.96 28.45
CA ASN A 82 -10.20 -3.07 27.74
C ASN A 82 -11.28 -3.90 27.05
N PRO A 83 -11.23 -4.08 25.70
CA PRO A 83 -12.19 -4.89 24.98
C PRO A 83 -12.03 -6.38 25.29
N LEU A 84 -12.96 -7.20 24.78
CA LEU A 84 -13.04 -8.67 24.75
C LEU A 84 -13.45 -9.34 26.07
N ARG A 85 -12.74 -9.19 27.18
CA ARG A 85 -12.95 -10.03 28.37
C ARG A 85 -13.74 -9.35 29.51
N GLY A 86 -14.05 -8.09 29.43
CA GLY A 86 -14.82 -7.38 30.42
C GLY A 86 -16.32 -7.68 30.32
N LEU A 87 -16.97 -7.96 31.47
CA LEU A 87 -18.41 -8.22 31.51
C LEU A 87 -19.24 -6.98 31.84
N TYR A 88 -18.63 -5.80 31.95
CA TYR A 88 -19.30 -4.53 32.23
C TYR A 88 -19.54 -3.75 30.92
N SER A 89 -20.56 -2.89 30.95
CA SER A 89 -21.08 -2.22 29.73
C SER A 89 -20.00 -1.54 28.86
N LEU A 90 -19.08 -0.77 29.45
CA LEU A 90 -18.03 -0.09 28.72
C LEU A 90 -17.10 -1.06 27.97
N SER A 91 -16.79 -2.23 28.55
CA SER A 91 -15.96 -3.22 27.85
C SER A 91 -16.73 -3.88 26.68
N VAL A 92 -18.02 -4.10 26.85
CA VAL A 92 -18.89 -4.60 25.78
C VAL A 92 -18.96 -3.57 24.65
N GLU A 93 -19.21 -2.30 24.97
CA GLU A 93 -19.28 -1.20 24.00
C GLU A 93 -17.95 -1.05 23.22
N ALA A 94 -16.80 -1.12 23.90
CA ALA A 94 -15.49 -1.08 23.25
C ALA A 94 -15.27 -2.28 22.31
N THR A 95 -15.71 -3.49 22.72
CA THR A 95 -15.64 -4.70 21.92
C THR A 95 -16.51 -4.59 20.65
N GLU A 96 -17.74 -4.14 20.80
CA GLU A 96 -18.68 -3.93 19.69
C GLU A 96 -18.18 -2.86 18.72
N ALA A 97 -17.56 -1.78 19.22
CA ALA A 97 -16.96 -0.74 18.39
C ALA A 97 -15.83 -1.29 17.51
N ILE A 98 -14.93 -2.12 18.07
CA ILE A 98 -13.87 -2.77 17.29
C ILE A 98 -14.45 -3.74 16.25
N ALA A 99 -15.43 -4.56 16.67
CA ALA A 99 -16.08 -5.51 15.75
C ALA A 99 -16.77 -4.79 14.58
N LYS A 100 -17.38 -3.64 14.84
CA LYS A 100 -18.00 -2.80 13.80
C LYS A 100 -16.96 -2.27 12.81
N VAL A 101 -15.81 -1.78 13.28
CA VAL A 101 -14.73 -1.31 12.39
C VAL A 101 -14.17 -2.46 11.57
N ARG A 102 -14.01 -3.64 12.16
CA ARG A 102 -13.58 -4.85 11.43
C ARG A 102 -14.54 -5.20 10.30
N GLN A 103 -15.86 -5.18 10.57
CA GLN A 103 -16.89 -5.38 9.53
C GLN A 103 -16.82 -4.29 8.45
N GLN A 104 -16.68 -3.03 8.85
CA GLN A 104 -16.55 -1.90 7.91
C GLN A 104 -15.34 -2.06 6.97
N ILE A 105 -14.21 -2.54 7.49
CA ILE A 105 -13.03 -2.85 6.66
C ILE A 105 -13.34 -4.01 5.70
N ALA A 106 -13.96 -5.07 6.19
CA ALA A 106 -14.33 -6.22 5.36
C ALA A 106 -15.25 -5.80 4.20
N ASP A 107 -16.26 -4.99 4.49
CA ASP A 107 -17.19 -4.46 3.48
C ASP A 107 -16.45 -3.57 2.46
N LEU A 108 -15.54 -2.72 2.93
CA LEU A 108 -14.76 -1.81 2.09
C LEU A 108 -13.91 -2.54 1.05
N ILE A 109 -13.23 -3.61 1.47
CA ILE A 109 -12.31 -4.35 0.59
C ILE A 109 -12.96 -5.57 -0.09
N GLY A 110 -14.27 -5.79 0.11
CA GLY A 110 -14.99 -6.93 -0.46
C GLY A 110 -14.56 -8.28 0.11
N ALA A 111 -14.19 -8.33 1.41
CA ALA A 111 -13.87 -9.57 2.10
C ALA A 111 -15.15 -10.41 2.34
N ALA A 112 -15.01 -11.74 2.35
CA ALA A 112 -16.15 -12.63 2.55
C ALA A 112 -16.70 -12.58 3.98
N GLN A 113 -15.82 -12.34 4.96
CA GLN A 113 -16.15 -12.33 6.38
C GLN A 113 -15.30 -11.30 7.14
N ALA A 114 -15.87 -10.68 8.17
CA ALA A 114 -15.13 -9.75 9.04
C ALA A 114 -13.92 -10.42 9.73
N ASN A 115 -14.05 -11.68 10.07
CA ASN A 115 -12.97 -12.44 10.75
C ASN A 115 -11.74 -12.69 9.87
N GLU A 116 -11.80 -12.43 8.57
CA GLU A 116 -10.62 -12.43 7.68
C GLU A 116 -9.73 -11.18 7.83
N VAL A 117 -10.19 -10.20 8.59
CA VAL A 117 -9.48 -8.95 8.87
C VAL A 117 -8.77 -9.04 10.22
N VAL A 118 -7.46 -8.89 10.22
CA VAL A 118 -6.57 -8.92 11.39
C VAL A 118 -5.98 -7.54 11.62
N PHE A 119 -6.08 -6.99 12.82
CA PHE A 119 -5.42 -5.74 13.18
C PHE A 119 -3.95 -5.97 13.51
N THR A 120 -3.11 -5.12 12.99
CA THR A 120 -1.67 -5.07 13.21
C THR A 120 -1.25 -3.62 13.51
N ARG A 121 0.04 -3.36 13.71
CA ARG A 121 0.53 -1.99 13.93
C ARG A 121 0.73 -1.19 12.63
N ASN A 122 0.93 -1.85 11.51
CA ASN A 122 1.13 -1.25 10.18
C ASN A 122 1.29 -2.33 9.11
N THR A 123 1.30 -1.94 7.83
CA THR A 123 1.56 -2.85 6.69
C THR A 123 2.85 -3.66 6.85
N SER A 124 3.90 -3.07 7.42
CA SER A 124 5.17 -3.80 7.62
C SER A 124 4.99 -5.00 8.55
N GLU A 125 4.23 -4.87 9.65
CA GLU A 125 3.92 -6.00 10.52
C GLU A 125 3.01 -7.01 9.83
N SER A 126 2.01 -6.56 9.08
CA SER A 126 1.13 -7.44 8.29
C SER A 126 1.92 -8.32 7.32
N LEU A 127 2.83 -7.72 6.55
CA LEU A 127 3.67 -8.45 5.58
C LEU A 127 4.69 -9.36 6.28
N ASN A 128 5.24 -8.95 7.43
CA ASN A 128 6.07 -9.82 8.25
C ASN A 128 5.28 -11.01 8.82
N LEU A 129 4.02 -10.80 9.22
CA LEU A 129 3.15 -11.89 9.70
C LEU A 129 2.96 -12.94 8.59
N VAL A 130 2.66 -12.51 7.36
CA VAL A 130 2.55 -13.44 6.23
C VAL A 130 3.89 -14.14 5.96
N ALA A 131 5.00 -13.39 5.88
CA ALA A 131 6.30 -13.96 5.56
C ALA A 131 6.81 -14.93 6.65
N LYS A 132 6.57 -14.65 7.94
CA LYS A 132 7.10 -15.46 9.05
C LYS A 132 6.19 -16.60 9.48
N SER A 133 4.88 -16.44 9.30
CA SER A 133 3.91 -17.44 9.74
C SER A 133 3.36 -18.29 8.59
N PHE A 134 2.98 -17.68 7.46
CA PHE A 134 2.44 -18.43 6.34
C PHE A 134 3.54 -19.04 5.45
N ALA A 135 4.52 -18.24 5.02
CA ALA A 135 5.47 -18.69 4.02
C ALA A 135 6.23 -19.98 4.40
N PRO A 136 6.68 -20.18 5.67
CA PRO A 136 7.32 -21.44 6.06
C PRO A 136 6.42 -22.68 5.99
N THR A 137 5.09 -22.52 5.92
CA THR A 137 4.15 -23.65 5.81
C THR A 137 4.00 -24.15 4.37
N VAL A 138 4.44 -23.38 3.38
CA VAL A 138 4.25 -23.67 1.95
C VAL A 138 5.56 -23.69 1.15
N LEU A 139 6.66 -23.14 1.69
CA LEU A 139 7.95 -23.08 1.00
C LEU A 139 8.83 -24.28 1.33
N GLU A 140 9.39 -24.88 0.28
CA GLU A 140 10.43 -25.91 0.35
C GLU A 140 11.72 -25.43 -0.31
N PRO A 141 12.89 -26.07 -0.01
CA PRO A 141 14.15 -25.73 -0.67
C PRO A 141 14.05 -25.83 -2.19
N GLY A 142 14.35 -24.72 -2.88
CA GLY A 142 14.30 -24.60 -4.33
C GLY A 142 13.02 -24.02 -4.91
N ASP A 143 11.98 -23.85 -4.10
CA ASP A 143 10.82 -23.03 -4.44
C ASP A 143 11.20 -21.56 -4.65
N GLU A 144 10.30 -20.78 -5.25
CA GLU A 144 10.56 -19.39 -5.57
C GLU A 144 9.52 -18.47 -4.94
N VAL A 145 10.02 -17.40 -4.30
CA VAL A 145 9.24 -16.21 -3.95
C VAL A 145 9.55 -15.13 -4.99
N VAL A 146 8.53 -14.69 -5.72
CA VAL A 146 8.67 -13.66 -6.75
C VAL A 146 8.17 -12.32 -6.21
N ILE A 147 8.98 -11.27 -6.34
CA ILE A 147 8.63 -9.89 -6.00
C ILE A 147 9.03 -8.96 -7.12
N THR A 148 8.55 -7.72 -7.12
CA THR A 148 9.09 -6.72 -8.04
C THR A 148 10.30 -6.01 -7.44
N ILE A 149 11.17 -5.42 -8.29
CA ILE A 149 12.26 -4.56 -7.80
C ILE A 149 11.71 -3.22 -7.26
N MET A 150 10.42 -2.90 -7.51
CA MET A 150 9.75 -1.69 -7.06
C MET A 150 9.26 -1.77 -5.61
N GLU A 151 9.37 -2.94 -4.97
CA GLU A 151 8.79 -3.13 -3.65
C GLU A 151 9.36 -2.18 -2.59
N HIS A 152 8.46 -1.67 -1.76
CA HIS A 152 8.85 -1.05 -0.49
C HIS A 152 9.64 -2.06 0.34
N HIS A 153 10.63 -1.62 1.11
CA HIS A 153 11.45 -2.50 1.96
C HIS A 153 10.61 -3.45 2.85
N SER A 154 9.39 -3.03 3.24
CA SER A 154 8.45 -3.87 4.02
C SER A 154 7.92 -5.08 3.24
N ASN A 155 7.87 -4.99 1.91
CA ASN A 155 7.48 -6.09 1.02
C ASN A 155 8.69 -6.70 0.28
N LEU A 156 9.90 -6.49 0.80
CA LEU A 156 11.14 -7.03 0.25
C LEU A 156 11.94 -7.77 1.32
N ILE A 157 12.28 -7.10 2.42
CA ILE A 157 13.18 -7.64 3.45
C ILE A 157 12.63 -8.92 4.11
N PRO A 158 11.32 -9.01 4.47
CA PRO A 158 10.78 -10.25 5.03
C PRO A 158 10.96 -11.46 4.09
N TRP A 159 10.79 -11.24 2.78
CA TRP A 159 10.98 -12.30 1.78
C TRP A 159 12.43 -12.71 1.61
N GLN A 160 13.37 -11.76 1.72
CA GLN A 160 14.81 -12.10 1.77
C GLN A 160 15.13 -13.01 2.96
N GLN A 161 14.54 -12.74 4.12
CA GLN A 161 14.78 -13.52 5.33
C GLN A 161 14.19 -14.93 5.22
N VAL A 162 12.91 -15.05 4.89
CA VAL A 162 12.25 -16.35 4.81
C VAL A 162 12.86 -17.24 3.73
N CYS A 163 13.27 -16.67 2.59
CA CYS A 163 13.97 -17.45 1.56
C CYS A 163 15.31 -18.03 2.06
N ARG A 164 16.05 -17.28 2.89
CA ARG A 164 17.29 -17.80 3.52
C ARG A 164 16.99 -18.91 4.51
N GLU A 165 15.93 -18.78 5.28
CA GLU A 165 15.53 -19.75 6.33
C GLU A 165 14.98 -21.05 5.74
N THR A 166 14.21 -20.96 4.64
CA THR A 166 13.56 -22.13 4.00
C THR A 166 14.37 -22.76 2.88
N GLY A 167 15.44 -22.10 2.40
CA GLY A 167 16.17 -22.55 1.21
C GLY A 167 15.47 -22.23 -0.11
N ALA A 168 14.39 -21.47 -0.08
CA ALA A 168 13.72 -20.93 -1.26
C ALA A 168 14.55 -19.84 -1.93
N LYS A 169 14.22 -19.50 -3.18
CA LYS A 169 14.90 -18.46 -3.96
C LYS A 169 14.05 -17.21 -4.06
N LEU A 170 14.66 -16.05 -3.83
CA LEU A 170 14.02 -14.77 -4.12
C LEU A 170 14.29 -14.39 -5.57
N VAL A 171 13.23 -14.16 -6.34
CA VAL A 171 13.26 -13.80 -7.76
C VAL A 171 12.65 -12.41 -7.94
N TYR A 172 13.30 -11.56 -8.74
CA TYR A 172 12.85 -10.20 -8.98
C TYR A 172 12.28 -10.01 -10.38
N LEU A 173 11.09 -9.41 -10.47
CA LEU A 173 10.53 -8.84 -11.69
C LEU A 173 11.08 -7.43 -11.88
N TYR A 174 11.60 -7.15 -13.06
CA TYR A 174 12.16 -5.84 -13.41
C TYR A 174 11.21 -5.09 -14.35
N PRO A 175 10.69 -3.94 -13.92
CA PRO A 175 9.87 -3.11 -14.80
C PRO A 175 10.73 -2.41 -15.87
N THR A 176 10.07 -1.82 -16.86
CA THR A 176 10.68 -0.82 -17.73
C THR A 176 11.16 0.38 -16.90
N LYS A 177 11.90 1.31 -17.52
CA LYS A 177 12.31 2.55 -16.83
C LYS A 177 11.13 3.48 -16.49
N THR A 178 9.97 3.25 -17.10
CA THR A 178 8.71 3.93 -16.80
C THR A 178 7.85 3.23 -15.75
N GLY A 179 8.32 2.10 -15.20
CA GLY A 179 7.65 1.38 -14.12
C GLY A 179 6.71 0.26 -14.56
N GLN A 180 6.58 -0.03 -15.84
CA GLN A 180 5.67 -1.05 -16.36
C GLN A 180 6.28 -2.45 -16.33
N LEU A 181 5.57 -3.43 -15.79
CA LEU A 181 5.90 -4.85 -15.90
C LEU A 181 5.44 -5.38 -17.26
N THR A 182 6.37 -5.85 -18.08
CA THR A 182 6.02 -6.43 -19.38
C THR A 182 5.57 -7.88 -19.24
N THR A 183 4.70 -8.31 -20.14
CA THR A 183 4.25 -9.72 -20.22
C THR A 183 5.43 -10.67 -20.35
N GLU A 184 6.43 -10.31 -21.17
CA GLU A 184 7.64 -11.12 -21.37
C GLU A 184 8.41 -11.34 -20.06
N GLU A 185 8.66 -10.27 -19.30
CA GLU A 185 9.37 -10.33 -18.02
C GLU A 185 8.63 -11.23 -17.02
N VAL A 186 7.30 -11.06 -16.93
CA VAL A 186 6.47 -11.83 -16.00
C VAL A 186 6.44 -13.31 -16.37
N LEU A 187 6.20 -13.65 -17.64
CA LEU A 187 6.16 -15.04 -18.12
C LEU A 187 7.51 -15.75 -18.04
N ALA A 188 8.61 -15.01 -18.11
CA ALA A 188 9.95 -15.57 -17.97
C ALA A 188 10.28 -16.01 -16.53
N LYS A 189 9.60 -15.43 -15.54
CA LYS A 189 9.98 -15.59 -14.11
C LYS A 189 8.89 -16.19 -13.22
N VAL A 190 7.61 -16.02 -13.58
CA VAL A 190 6.51 -16.62 -12.83
C VAL A 190 6.17 -17.98 -13.45
N GLY A 191 6.38 -19.06 -12.72
CA GLY A 191 6.26 -20.43 -13.24
C GLY A 191 5.94 -21.46 -12.17
N PRO A 192 6.08 -22.78 -12.48
CA PRO A 192 5.69 -23.87 -11.59
C PRO A 192 6.42 -23.90 -10.24
N LYS A 193 7.57 -23.23 -10.12
CA LYS A 193 8.32 -23.10 -8.86
C LYS A 193 7.87 -21.91 -8.02
N THR A 194 7.10 -20.99 -8.58
CA THR A 194 6.61 -19.83 -7.88
C THR A 194 5.54 -20.23 -6.88
N LYS A 195 5.88 -20.23 -5.60
CA LYS A 195 4.94 -20.51 -4.50
C LYS A 195 4.30 -19.24 -3.94
N ILE A 196 5.02 -18.13 -3.94
CA ILE A 196 4.51 -16.85 -3.48
C ILE A 196 4.89 -15.79 -4.49
N LEU A 197 3.92 -14.95 -4.88
CA LEU A 197 4.13 -13.71 -5.59
C LEU A 197 3.67 -12.58 -4.68
N ALA A 198 4.62 -11.70 -4.26
CA ALA A 198 4.31 -10.56 -3.39
C ALA A 198 4.56 -9.25 -4.14
N VAL A 199 3.54 -8.40 -4.25
CA VAL A 199 3.59 -7.19 -5.08
C VAL A 199 2.83 -6.04 -4.44
N GLY A 200 3.44 -4.84 -4.49
CA GLY A 200 2.73 -3.60 -4.20
C GLY A 200 1.74 -3.27 -5.31
N GLN A 201 0.48 -2.99 -4.99
CA GLN A 201 -0.51 -2.63 -6.01
C GLN A 201 -0.13 -1.31 -6.68
N VAL A 202 0.31 -0.31 -5.90
CA VAL A 202 0.81 0.98 -6.39
C VAL A 202 2.22 1.22 -5.85
N SER A 203 3.15 1.60 -6.72
CA SER A 203 4.52 1.92 -6.33
C SER A 203 4.59 3.23 -5.52
N ASN A 204 5.19 3.17 -4.34
CA ASN A 204 5.39 4.35 -3.49
C ASN A 204 6.46 5.34 -4.00
N VAL A 205 7.18 4.99 -5.07
CA VAL A 205 8.20 5.83 -5.72
C VAL A 205 7.73 6.32 -7.07
N LEU A 206 7.21 5.42 -7.91
CA LEU A 206 6.84 5.74 -9.28
C LEU A 206 5.38 6.13 -9.44
N GLY A 207 4.53 5.86 -8.43
CA GLY A 207 3.09 6.10 -8.50
C GLY A 207 2.34 5.16 -9.45
N VAL A 208 3.03 4.28 -10.15
CA VAL A 208 2.42 3.37 -11.14
C VAL A 208 1.68 2.22 -10.48
N GLU A 209 0.56 1.81 -11.09
CA GLU A 209 -0.20 0.64 -10.69
C GLU A 209 0.35 -0.62 -11.35
N ASN A 210 0.48 -1.70 -10.57
CA ASN A 210 0.86 -3.02 -11.06
C ASN A 210 -0.37 -3.83 -11.49
N PRO A 211 -0.27 -4.69 -12.51
CA PRO A 211 -1.37 -5.52 -13.01
C PRO A 211 -1.68 -6.70 -12.08
N VAL A 212 -2.01 -6.41 -10.80
CA VAL A 212 -2.15 -7.38 -9.71
C VAL A 212 -3.11 -8.52 -10.07
N LYS A 213 -4.27 -8.19 -10.65
CA LYS A 213 -5.27 -9.19 -11.07
C LYS A 213 -4.72 -10.22 -12.06
N ASN A 214 -3.90 -9.77 -13.01
CA ASN A 214 -3.29 -10.65 -14.01
C ASN A 214 -2.16 -11.49 -13.39
N LEU A 215 -1.38 -10.89 -12.50
CA LEU A 215 -0.35 -11.58 -11.74
C LEU A 215 -0.96 -12.68 -10.85
N GLY A 216 -2.09 -12.39 -10.19
CA GLY A 216 -2.84 -13.35 -9.38
C GLY A 216 -3.32 -14.55 -10.20
N LYS A 217 -3.95 -14.30 -11.34
CA LYS A 217 -4.38 -15.40 -12.26
C LYS A 217 -3.21 -16.29 -12.67
N LEU A 218 -2.05 -15.70 -12.93
CA LEU A 218 -0.88 -16.44 -13.37
C LEU A 218 -0.29 -17.29 -12.23
N VAL A 219 -0.07 -16.72 -11.05
CA VAL A 219 0.51 -17.47 -9.92
C VAL A 219 -0.42 -18.59 -9.47
N HIS A 220 -1.72 -18.38 -9.44
CA HIS A 220 -2.73 -19.39 -9.11
C HIS A 220 -2.77 -20.54 -10.12
N LYS A 221 -2.54 -20.27 -11.40
CA LYS A 221 -2.42 -21.33 -12.43
C LYS A 221 -1.34 -22.35 -12.08
N TYR A 222 -0.31 -21.94 -11.34
CA TYR A 222 0.77 -22.80 -10.89
C TYR A 222 0.61 -23.27 -9.43
N GLY A 223 -0.52 -22.97 -8.80
CA GLY A 223 -0.80 -23.36 -7.41
C GLY A 223 -0.03 -22.54 -6.37
N GLY A 224 0.45 -21.37 -6.73
CA GLY A 224 1.07 -20.41 -5.81
C GLY A 224 0.07 -19.43 -5.21
N TYR A 225 0.56 -18.51 -4.39
CA TYR A 225 -0.24 -17.55 -3.61
C TYR A 225 0.14 -16.12 -3.97
N LEU A 226 -0.85 -15.21 -3.92
CA LEU A 226 -0.69 -13.78 -4.18
C LEU A 226 -0.78 -12.97 -2.87
N VAL A 227 0.27 -12.24 -2.54
CA VAL A 227 0.34 -11.28 -1.42
C VAL A 227 0.37 -9.87 -2.00
N VAL A 228 -0.56 -9.02 -1.59
CA VAL A 228 -0.69 -7.66 -2.11
C VAL A 228 -0.40 -6.63 -1.01
N ASP A 229 0.60 -5.77 -1.25
CA ASP A 229 0.80 -4.57 -0.46
C ASP A 229 -0.10 -3.44 -1.02
N GLY A 230 -1.17 -3.15 -0.29
CA GLY A 230 -2.17 -2.13 -0.62
C GLY A 230 -1.93 -0.78 0.06
N ALA A 231 -0.74 -0.56 0.64
CA ALA A 231 -0.47 0.66 1.42
C ALA A 231 -0.60 1.95 0.62
N GLN A 232 -0.36 1.91 -0.68
CA GLN A 232 -0.49 3.07 -1.59
C GLN A 232 -1.73 2.98 -2.49
N SER A 233 -2.49 1.90 -2.49
CA SER A 233 -3.70 1.80 -3.30
C SER A 233 -4.96 2.16 -2.52
N LEU A 234 -5.14 1.59 -1.33
CA LEU A 234 -6.37 1.79 -0.56
C LEU A 234 -6.69 3.26 -0.25
N PRO A 235 -5.72 4.18 0.00
CA PRO A 235 -6.02 5.59 0.20
C PRO A 235 -6.57 6.30 -1.05
N HIS A 236 -6.26 5.79 -2.25
CA HIS A 236 -6.44 6.51 -3.52
C HIS A 236 -7.47 5.89 -4.46
N MET A 237 -7.80 4.61 -4.28
CA MET A 237 -8.68 3.87 -5.20
C MET A 237 -9.49 2.78 -4.48
N PRO A 238 -10.66 2.40 -5.02
CA PRO A 238 -11.41 1.29 -4.48
C PRO A 238 -10.62 -0.02 -4.64
N VAL A 239 -10.67 -0.85 -3.62
CA VAL A 239 -10.04 -2.17 -3.60
C VAL A 239 -11.09 -3.25 -3.38
N ASN A 240 -11.05 -4.31 -4.19
CA ASN A 240 -11.81 -5.54 -3.96
C ASN A 240 -10.85 -6.73 -4.01
N VAL A 241 -10.62 -7.36 -2.85
CA VAL A 241 -9.63 -8.44 -2.72
C VAL A 241 -9.98 -9.69 -3.52
N ALA A 242 -11.27 -9.95 -3.73
CA ALA A 242 -11.74 -11.06 -4.56
C ALA A 242 -11.48 -10.80 -6.04
N ASP A 243 -11.73 -9.58 -6.51
CA ASP A 243 -11.45 -9.18 -7.90
C ASP A 243 -9.96 -9.16 -8.22
N LEU A 244 -9.13 -8.74 -7.26
CA LEU A 244 -7.68 -8.81 -7.38
C LEU A 244 -7.17 -10.25 -7.42
N GLY A 245 -7.96 -11.19 -6.91
CA GLY A 245 -7.52 -12.56 -6.69
C GLY A 245 -6.47 -12.65 -5.59
N ALA A 246 -6.46 -11.72 -4.63
CA ALA A 246 -5.50 -11.75 -3.54
C ALA A 246 -5.75 -12.95 -2.59
N ASP A 247 -4.68 -13.49 -2.04
CA ASP A 247 -4.72 -14.45 -0.93
C ASP A 247 -4.46 -13.73 0.40
N PHE A 248 -3.64 -12.68 0.35
CA PHE A 248 -3.41 -11.74 1.44
C PHE A 248 -3.37 -10.31 0.89
N PHE A 249 -3.90 -9.38 1.67
CA PHE A 249 -3.87 -7.94 1.37
C PHE A 249 -3.56 -7.16 2.64
N ALA A 250 -2.66 -6.16 2.54
CA ALA A 250 -2.23 -5.40 3.72
C ALA A 250 -2.23 -3.89 3.44
N PHE A 251 -2.65 -3.10 4.44
CA PHE A 251 -2.55 -1.64 4.39
C PHE A 251 -2.30 -1.01 5.77
N SER A 252 -2.00 0.29 5.80
CA SER A 252 -1.79 1.07 7.02
C SER A 252 -2.79 2.22 7.11
N ALA A 253 -3.45 2.36 8.25
CA ALA A 253 -4.44 3.40 8.48
C ALA A 253 -3.88 4.83 8.30
N HIS A 254 -2.64 5.08 8.73
CA HIS A 254 -2.04 6.41 8.66
C HIS A 254 -1.87 6.99 7.24
N LYS A 255 -1.92 6.17 6.20
CA LYS A 255 -1.94 6.62 4.80
C LYS A 255 -3.37 6.87 4.32
N ALA A 256 -4.35 6.20 4.93
CA ALA A 256 -5.78 6.36 4.69
C ALA A 256 -6.44 7.27 5.74
N MET A 257 -5.77 8.36 6.13
CA MET A 257 -6.22 9.40 7.08
C MET A 257 -6.49 8.92 8.51
N GLY A 258 -6.25 7.64 8.81
CA GLY A 258 -6.38 7.06 10.14
C GLY A 258 -5.17 7.34 11.03
N PRO A 259 -5.21 6.92 12.29
CA PRO A 259 -4.11 7.06 13.24
C PRO A 259 -2.85 6.30 12.80
N MET A 260 -1.71 6.74 13.32
CA MET A 260 -0.47 5.96 13.29
C MET A 260 -0.60 4.76 14.22
N GLY A 261 0.15 3.69 13.94
CA GLY A 261 0.15 2.51 14.80
C GLY A 261 -0.95 1.48 14.51
N ILE A 262 -1.81 1.73 13.53
CA ILE A 262 -2.83 0.79 13.06
C ILE A 262 -2.51 0.33 11.64
N GLY A 263 -2.48 -0.98 11.47
CA GLY A 263 -2.43 -1.68 10.20
C GLY A 263 -3.50 -2.74 10.10
N VAL A 264 -3.68 -3.23 8.91
CA VAL A 264 -4.64 -4.30 8.61
C VAL A 264 -3.94 -5.35 7.75
N LEU A 265 -4.15 -6.61 8.09
CA LEU A 265 -3.96 -7.75 7.22
C LEU A 265 -5.33 -8.37 6.94
N TRP A 266 -5.69 -8.50 5.69
CA TRP A 266 -6.73 -9.42 5.26
C TRP A 266 -6.08 -10.68 4.68
N GLY A 267 -6.66 -11.84 4.95
CA GLY A 267 -6.25 -13.11 4.36
C GLY A 267 -7.43 -14.06 4.22
N LYS A 268 -7.38 -14.94 3.23
CA LYS A 268 -8.40 -16.00 3.11
C LYS A 268 -8.48 -16.84 4.39
N MET A 269 -9.69 -17.15 4.84
CA MET A 269 -9.93 -17.81 6.13
C MET A 269 -9.20 -19.15 6.28
N ASP A 270 -9.15 -19.96 5.24
CA ASP A 270 -8.45 -21.24 5.23
C ASP A 270 -6.93 -21.06 5.42
N LEU A 271 -6.34 -20.06 4.81
CA LEU A 271 -4.93 -19.72 4.97
C LEU A 271 -4.63 -19.17 6.37
N LEU A 272 -5.45 -18.26 6.86
CA LEU A 272 -5.32 -17.74 8.23
C LEU A 272 -5.45 -18.84 9.28
N ASN A 273 -6.38 -19.78 9.10
CA ASN A 273 -6.52 -20.93 10.00
C ASN A 273 -5.27 -21.83 10.00
N ALA A 274 -4.63 -22.03 8.85
CA ALA A 274 -3.43 -22.85 8.71
C ALA A 274 -2.16 -22.19 9.29
N MET A 275 -2.11 -20.85 9.35
CA MET A 275 -0.94 -20.10 9.85
C MET A 275 -0.78 -20.25 11.37
N PRO A 276 0.44 -20.49 11.89
CA PRO A 276 0.74 -20.26 13.31
C PRO A 276 0.75 -18.76 13.64
N PRO A 277 0.52 -18.35 14.89
CA PRO A 277 0.70 -16.96 15.29
C PRO A 277 2.18 -16.55 15.27
N MET A 278 2.46 -15.27 14.92
CA MET A 278 3.80 -14.71 14.98
C MET A 278 4.14 -14.21 16.39
N LEU A 279 3.17 -13.59 17.05
CA LEU A 279 3.29 -13.08 18.41
C LEU A 279 2.40 -13.92 19.32
N THR A 280 2.87 -14.19 20.53
CA THR A 280 2.14 -14.95 21.55
C THR A 280 2.02 -14.16 22.83
N GLY A 281 0.91 -14.36 23.57
CA GLY A 281 0.65 -13.64 24.82
C GLY A 281 -0.81 -13.73 25.25
N GLY A 282 -1.28 -12.72 25.96
CA GLY A 282 -2.68 -12.60 26.36
C GLY A 282 -3.59 -12.32 25.17
N GLU A 283 -4.87 -12.54 25.34
CA GLU A 283 -5.99 -12.37 24.42
C GLU A 283 -6.03 -13.37 23.23
N MET A 284 -4.90 -13.83 22.73
CA MET A 284 -4.78 -14.66 21.52
C MET A 284 -4.88 -16.17 21.77
N ILE A 285 -5.23 -16.57 22.99
CA ILE A 285 -5.34 -17.97 23.43
C ILE A 285 -6.78 -18.32 23.83
N ASP A 286 -7.17 -19.56 23.61
CA ASP A 286 -8.38 -20.17 24.19
C ASP A 286 -8.08 -20.75 25.58
N SER A 287 -7.05 -21.58 25.68
CA SER A 287 -6.60 -22.15 26.94
C SER A 287 -5.08 -22.31 27.02
N VAL A 288 -4.53 -22.27 28.22
CA VAL A 288 -3.09 -22.42 28.48
C VAL A 288 -2.90 -23.39 29.63
N THR A 289 -1.96 -24.30 29.52
CA THR A 289 -1.44 -25.16 30.56
C THR A 289 -0.01 -24.77 30.91
N GLU A 290 0.64 -25.49 31.79
CA GLU A 290 2.06 -25.29 32.13
C GLU A 290 3.01 -25.57 30.93
N GLN A 291 2.61 -26.39 30.00
CA GLN A 291 3.46 -26.89 28.91
C GLN A 291 2.96 -26.55 27.52
N ASP A 292 1.68 -26.19 27.37
CA ASP A 292 1.06 -26.01 26.06
C ASP A 292 -0.06 -24.96 26.08
N ALA A 293 -0.42 -24.47 24.88
CA ALA A 293 -1.50 -23.49 24.70
C ALA A 293 -2.34 -23.84 23.46
N VAL A 294 -3.64 -23.62 23.59
CA VAL A 294 -4.58 -23.65 22.47
C VAL A 294 -4.84 -22.21 22.03
N TRP A 295 -4.67 -21.97 20.73
CA TRP A 295 -4.88 -20.63 20.17
C TRP A 295 -6.36 -20.28 20.06
N ALA A 296 -6.70 -19.03 20.25
CA ALA A 296 -8.02 -18.51 19.95
C ALA A 296 -8.36 -18.68 18.45
N PRO A 297 -9.63 -18.64 18.06
CA PRO A 297 -10.02 -18.54 16.66
C PRO A 297 -9.40 -17.32 15.95
N VAL A 298 -9.40 -17.32 14.62
CA VAL A 298 -9.09 -16.13 13.81
C VAL A 298 -10.24 -15.12 13.98
N PRO A 299 -9.95 -13.83 14.19
CA PRO A 299 -8.67 -13.12 14.04
C PRO A 299 -7.84 -13.03 15.35
N GLU A 300 -8.41 -13.30 16.50
CA GLU A 300 -7.80 -13.09 17.82
C GLU A 300 -6.46 -13.84 17.95
N LYS A 301 -6.32 -15.00 17.30
CA LYS A 301 -5.05 -15.76 17.23
C LYS A 301 -3.83 -14.91 16.82
N PHE A 302 -4.04 -13.84 16.06
CA PHE A 302 -2.97 -12.96 15.57
C PHE A 302 -2.87 -11.62 16.33
N GLU A 303 -3.78 -11.36 17.26
CA GLU A 303 -3.93 -10.08 17.95
C GLU A 303 -3.49 -10.20 19.42
N ALA A 304 -2.21 -10.54 19.64
CA ALA A 304 -1.66 -10.73 20.97
C ALA A 304 -1.55 -9.41 21.76
N GLY A 305 -2.02 -9.42 23.01
CA GLY A 305 -1.99 -8.28 23.92
C GLY A 305 -3.15 -7.29 23.70
N THR A 306 -3.27 -6.32 24.60
CA THR A 306 -4.31 -5.29 24.48
C THR A 306 -4.12 -4.47 23.20
N GLN A 307 -5.13 -4.48 22.34
CA GLN A 307 -5.13 -3.76 21.09
C GLN A 307 -5.29 -2.24 21.32
N ASP A 308 -4.83 -1.43 20.38
CA ASP A 308 -5.11 0.01 20.34
C ASP A 308 -6.57 0.25 19.89
N ALA A 309 -7.50 0.08 20.83
CA ALA A 309 -8.92 0.18 20.57
C ALA A 309 -9.33 1.59 20.09
N ALA A 310 -8.70 2.64 20.61
CA ALA A 310 -8.99 4.02 20.23
C ALA A 310 -8.53 4.29 18.79
N GLY A 311 -7.32 3.82 18.43
CA GLY A 311 -6.79 3.93 17.07
C GLY A 311 -7.61 3.11 16.07
N ILE A 312 -8.07 1.91 16.43
CA ILE A 312 -8.96 1.10 15.58
C ILE A 312 -10.29 1.84 15.38
N PHE A 313 -10.90 2.38 16.44
CA PHE A 313 -12.15 3.12 16.36
C PHE A 313 -12.03 4.36 15.45
N ALA A 314 -10.96 5.13 15.63
CA ALA A 314 -10.66 6.29 14.78
C ALA A 314 -10.35 5.90 13.32
N THR A 315 -9.79 4.70 13.09
CA THR A 315 -9.62 4.16 11.73
C THR A 315 -10.97 3.96 11.05
N GLY A 316 -11.99 3.48 11.78
CA GLY A 316 -13.35 3.41 11.27
C GLY A 316 -13.89 4.76 10.79
N ALA A 317 -13.66 5.82 11.58
CA ALA A 317 -14.05 7.19 11.19
C ALA A 317 -13.28 7.68 9.95
N ALA A 318 -12.01 7.32 9.80
CA ALA A 318 -11.21 7.67 8.62
C ALA A 318 -11.73 6.99 7.34
N LEU A 319 -12.06 5.71 7.43
CA LEU A 319 -12.60 4.97 6.29
C LEU A 319 -14.02 5.45 5.91
N ASP A 320 -14.84 5.79 6.90
CA ASP A 320 -16.15 6.41 6.64
C ASP A 320 -15.99 7.76 5.93
N TYR A 321 -15.04 8.57 6.37
CA TYR A 321 -14.72 9.85 5.72
C TYR A 321 -14.27 9.67 4.26
N LEU A 322 -13.37 8.72 4.00
CA LEU A 322 -12.90 8.41 2.65
C LEU A 322 -14.03 7.97 1.72
N VAL A 323 -14.90 7.07 2.20
CA VAL A 323 -15.94 6.45 1.35
C VAL A 323 -17.18 7.30 1.24
N ASN A 324 -17.72 7.79 2.38
CA ASN A 324 -19.04 8.39 2.44
C ASN A 324 -19.00 9.92 2.39
N THR A 325 -17.91 10.56 2.85
CA THR A 325 -17.79 12.02 2.83
C THR A 325 -17.12 12.50 1.54
N VAL A 326 -16.02 11.86 1.11
CA VAL A 326 -15.29 12.25 -0.10
C VAL A 326 -15.74 11.40 -1.29
N GLY A 327 -15.67 10.08 -1.17
CA GLY A 327 -15.91 9.10 -2.23
C GLY A 327 -14.70 8.90 -3.15
N TYR A 328 -14.43 7.65 -3.50
CA TYR A 328 -13.26 7.33 -4.34
C TYR A 328 -13.28 7.97 -5.72
N GLU A 329 -14.45 8.19 -6.31
CA GLU A 329 -14.57 8.90 -7.60
C GLU A 329 -14.03 10.33 -7.50
N ASN A 330 -14.37 11.05 -6.41
CA ASN A 330 -13.86 12.40 -6.18
C ASN A 330 -12.36 12.39 -5.81
N ILE A 331 -11.91 11.41 -5.03
CA ILE A 331 -10.49 11.25 -4.69
C ILE A 331 -9.68 11.09 -5.98
N GLN A 332 -10.02 10.11 -6.81
CA GLN A 332 -9.32 9.84 -8.05
C GLN A 332 -9.37 11.03 -9.02
N ALA A 333 -10.54 11.63 -9.22
CA ALA A 333 -10.69 12.76 -10.13
C ALA A 333 -9.84 13.96 -9.69
N ARG A 334 -9.82 14.29 -8.39
CA ARG A 334 -9.00 15.39 -7.86
C ARG A 334 -7.51 15.09 -7.94
N GLU A 335 -7.09 13.92 -7.51
CA GLU A 335 -5.69 13.55 -7.52
C GLU A 335 -5.13 13.46 -8.94
N GLN A 336 -5.89 12.94 -9.90
CA GLN A 336 -5.49 12.96 -11.30
C GLN A 336 -5.37 14.38 -11.87
N ALA A 337 -6.32 15.27 -11.57
CA ALA A 337 -6.24 16.66 -12.01
C ALA A 337 -5.02 17.37 -11.39
N LEU A 338 -4.74 17.13 -10.11
CA LEU A 338 -3.56 17.67 -9.42
C LEU A 338 -2.25 17.10 -10.00
N VAL A 339 -2.19 15.79 -10.24
CA VAL A 339 -1.00 15.16 -10.86
C VAL A 339 -0.79 15.68 -12.29
N HIS A 340 -1.86 15.80 -13.08
CA HIS A 340 -1.79 16.36 -14.42
C HIS A 340 -1.21 17.78 -14.41
N TYR A 341 -1.72 18.64 -13.52
CA TYR A 341 -1.20 19.99 -13.36
C TYR A 341 0.26 20.00 -12.90
N LEU A 342 0.59 19.24 -11.85
CA LEU A 342 1.95 19.11 -11.32
C LEU A 342 2.95 18.64 -12.39
N MET A 343 2.61 17.60 -13.13
CA MET A 343 3.46 17.05 -14.19
C MET A 343 3.62 18.05 -15.34
N GLY A 344 2.54 18.76 -15.71
CA GLY A 344 2.58 19.80 -16.73
C GLY A 344 3.56 20.91 -16.37
N GLU A 345 3.52 21.41 -15.14
CA GLU A 345 4.44 22.43 -14.65
C GLU A 345 5.89 21.92 -14.54
N LEU A 346 6.10 20.71 -14.00
CA LEU A 346 7.44 20.12 -13.92
C LEU A 346 8.11 19.93 -15.29
N MET A 347 7.34 19.58 -16.32
CA MET A 347 7.86 19.42 -17.69
C MET A 347 8.29 20.75 -18.34
N GLN A 348 7.86 21.90 -17.83
CA GLN A 348 8.34 23.21 -18.28
C GLN A 348 9.70 23.58 -17.69
N LEU A 349 10.15 22.86 -16.64
CA LEU A 349 11.41 23.15 -15.94
C LEU A 349 12.53 22.28 -16.51
N ASP A 350 13.37 22.84 -17.38
CA ASP A 350 14.47 22.14 -18.06
C ASP A 350 15.56 21.64 -17.11
N PHE A 351 15.61 22.18 -15.88
CA PHE A 351 16.50 21.75 -14.81
C PHE A 351 15.93 20.61 -13.94
N VAL A 352 14.68 20.20 -14.15
CA VAL A 352 14.06 19.07 -13.44
C VAL A 352 14.12 17.80 -14.28
N GLN A 353 14.40 16.69 -13.62
CA GLN A 353 14.34 15.35 -14.19
C GLN A 353 13.26 14.53 -13.47
N ILE A 354 12.19 14.20 -14.17
CA ILE A 354 11.16 13.28 -13.66
C ILE A 354 11.73 11.85 -13.69
N ILE A 355 11.45 11.08 -12.63
CA ILE A 355 11.87 9.68 -12.49
C ILE A 355 10.66 8.79 -12.71
N GLY A 356 10.75 7.87 -13.67
CA GLY A 356 9.66 7.00 -14.09
C GLY A 356 8.92 7.50 -15.31
N SER A 357 7.60 7.33 -15.36
CA SER A 357 6.75 7.78 -16.46
C SER A 357 6.64 9.30 -16.51
N ILE A 358 6.61 9.85 -17.72
CA ILE A 358 6.25 11.26 -17.95
C ILE A 358 4.76 11.42 -18.31
N TYR A 359 4.01 10.31 -18.38
CA TYR A 359 2.58 10.32 -18.65
C TYR A 359 1.83 10.35 -17.31
N TRP A 360 1.06 11.40 -17.08
CA TRP A 360 0.37 11.67 -15.84
C TRP A 360 -0.70 10.65 -15.49
N ASP A 361 -1.34 10.04 -16.49
CA ASP A 361 -2.37 9.00 -16.35
C ASP A 361 -1.85 7.70 -15.71
N ASN A 362 -0.55 7.53 -15.65
CA ASN A 362 0.10 6.40 -14.98
C ASN A 362 0.53 6.69 -13.54
N HIS A 363 0.11 7.82 -12.95
CA HIS A 363 0.50 8.21 -11.60
C HIS A 363 -0.69 8.28 -10.65
N HIS A 364 -0.60 7.58 -9.52
CA HIS A 364 -1.53 7.66 -8.40
C HIS A 364 -0.95 8.56 -7.30
N GLY A 365 -1.18 9.87 -7.42
CA GLY A 365 -0.79 10.86 -6.40
C GLY A 365 0.72 11.07 -6.18
N VAL A 366 1.61 10.29 -6.79
CA VAL A 366 3.05 10.29 -6.50
C VAL A 366 3.87 10.69 -7.72
N VAL A 367 4.75 11.68 -7.57
CA VAL A 367 5.72 12.10 -8.60
C VAL A 367 7.11 12.18 -7.98
N SER A 368 8.04 11.35 -8.48
CA SER A 368 9.46 11.38 -8.10
C SER A 368 10.28 12.16 -9.11
N PHE A 369 11.21 12.98 -8.64
CA PHE A 369 12.03 13.84 -9.48
C PHE A 369 13.39 14.16 -8.85
N ASN A 370 14.31 14.70 -9.65
CA ASN A 370 15.54 15.34 -9.18
C ASN A 370 15.74 16.69 -9.86
N VAL A 371 16.44 17.59 -9.19
CA VAL A 371 16.94 18.87 -9.73
C VAL A 371 18.38 18.64 -10.16
N ARG A 372 18.71 18.96 -11.42
CA ARG A 372 20.02 18.67 -12.03
C ARG A 372 21.15 19.32 -11.26
N GLY A 373 22.15 18.52 -10.85
CA GLY A 373 23.32 19.00 -10.14
C GLY A 373 23.10 19.37 -8.67
N ILE A 374 21.89 19.22 -8.13
CA ILE A 374 21.56 19.54 -6.74
C ILE A 374 21.15 18.24 -6.01
N HIS A 375 21.76 18.03 -4.83
CA HIS A 375 21.43 16.85 -4.05
C HIS A 375 19.97 16.91 -3.51
N PRO A 376 19.19 15.81 -3.55
CA PRO A 376 17.79 15.81 -3.11
C PRO A 376 17.54 16.34 -1.69
N HIS A 377 18.47 16.14 -0.76
CA HIS A 377 18.34 16.68 0.59
C HIS A 377 18.44 18.20 0.62
N ASP A 378 19.30 18.80 -0.20
CA ASP A 378 19.40 20.26 -0.31
C ASP A 378 18.13 20.85 -0.93
N VAL A 379 17.60 20.19 -1.96
CA VAL A 379 16.29 20.53 -2.53
C VAL A 379 15.21 20.56 -1.45
N ALA A 380 15.06 19.44 -0.69
CA ALA A 380 14.03 19.35 0.34
C ALA A 380 14.24 20.38 1.47
N SER A 381 15.49 20.68 1.84
CA SER A 381 15.79 21.65 2.89
C SER A 381 15.43 23.07 2.50
N ILE A 382 15.67 23.47 1.24
CA ILE A 382 15.27 24.82 0.76
C ILE A 382 13.75 24.88 0.59
N MET A 383 13.13 23.82 0.07
CA MET A 383 11.67 23.74 -0.05
C MET A 383 10.96 23.89 1.31
N ASP A 384 11.53 23.31 2.39
CA ASP A 384 11.00 23.46 3.74
C ASP A 384 11.06 24.93 4.22
N MET A 385 12.14 25.66 3.90
CA MET A 385 12.24 27.10 4.19
C MET A 385 11.14 27.92 3.51
N ASP A 386 10.67 27.46 2.37
CA ASP A 386 9.55 28.06 1.64
C ASP A 386 8.18 27.51 2.10
N GLY A 387 8.15 26.66 3.12
CA GLY A 387 6.93 26.04 3.63
C GLY A 387 6.34 24.97 2.70
N VAL A 388 7.18 24.27 1.94
CA VAL A 388 6.78 23.17 1.06
C VAL A 388 7.32 21.84 1.60
N CYS A 389 6.44 20.95 2.01
CA CYS A 389 6.79 19.67 2.60
C CYS A 389 6.86 18.59 1.51
N ILE A 390 8.07 18.20 1.13
CA ILE A 390 8.35 17.06 0.24
C ILE A 390 9.29 16.07 0.93
N ARG A 391 9.46 14.91 0.37
CA ARG A 391 10.42 13.91 0.86
C ARG A 391 11.63 13.80 -0.05
N ALA A 392 12.81 13.62 0.55
CA ALA A 392 14.05 13.26 -0.15
C ALA A 392 14.64 11.98 0.41
N GLY A 393 15.25 11.15 -0.46
CA GLY A 393 15.98 9.93 -0.09
C GLY A 393 15.61 8.71 -0.92
N HIS A 394 15.75 7.52 -0.32
CA HIS A 394 15.52 6.23 -1.00
C HIS A 394 14.04 5.81 -1.05
N HIS A 395 13.17 6.47 -0.32
CA HIS A 395 11.75 6.14 -0.16
C HIS A 395 11.49 4.66 0.21
N CYS A 396 12.43 4.03 0.94
CA CYS A 396 12.42 2.61 1.27
C CYS A 396 12.36 1.68 0.04
N ALA A 397 12.99 2.06 -1.07
CA ALA A 397 13.05 1.30 -2.32
C ALA A 397 14.42 1.43 -3.01
N GLN A 398 15.52 1.26 -2.25
CA GLN A 398 16.89 1.38 -2.76
C GLN A 398 17.16 0.52 -4.00
N PRO A 399 16.73 -0.76 -4.08
CA PRO A 399 16.96 -1.58 -5.26
C PRO A 399 16.33 -1.00 -6.53
N LEU A 400 15.15 -0.37 -6.43
CA LEU A 400 14.51 0.31 -7.54
C LEU A 400 15.34 1.49 -8.04
N LEU A 401 15.82 2.34 -7.14
CA LEU A 401 16.65 3.50 -7.53
C LEU A 401 17.97 3.06 -8.19
N THR A 402 18.56 1.96 -7.74
CA THR A 402 19.70 1.32 -8.38
C THR A 402 19.36 0.85 -9.80
N TRP A 403 18.23 0.16 -9.97
CA TRP A 403 17.73 -0.31 -11.26
C TRP A 403 17.46 0.83 -12.24
N LEU A 404 16.86 1.91 -11.77
CA LEU A 404 16.59 3.11 -12.58
C LEU A 404 17.85 3.88 -12.94
N GLY A 405 18.96 3.66 -12.20
CA GLY A 405 20.22 4.40 -12.37
C GLY A 405 20.15 5.82 -11.81
N VAL A 406 19.37 6.00 -10.74
CA VAL A 406 19.23 7.30 -10.09
C VAL A 406 20.51 7.67 -9.37
N GLU A 407 21.02 8.87 -9.66
CA GLU A 407 22.25 9.40 -9.07
C GLU A 407 22.13 9.49 -7.54
N ASN A 408 23.22 9.20 -6.84
CA ASN A 408 23.29 9.14 -5.38
C ASN A 408 22.29 8.19 -4.70
N LEU A 409 21.59 7.37 -5.47
CA LEU A 409 20.51 6.48 -5.02
C LEU A 409 19.41 7.22 -4.22
N ALA A 410 19.19 8.49 -4.50
CA ALA A 410 18.23 9.35 -3.81
C ALA A 410 17.45 10.21 -4.80
N CYS A 411 16.20 10.46 -4.50
CA CYS A 411 15.36 11.40 -5.26
C CYS A 411 14.46 12.20 -4.33
N CYS A 412 13.93 13.30 -4.85
CA CYS A 412 12.80 13.99 -4.26
C CYS A 412 11.50 13.28 -4.67
N ARG A 413 10.49 13.38 -3.81
CA ARG A 413 9.15 12.88 -4.08
C ARG A 413 8.13 13.89 -3.61
N ALA A 414 7.32 14.40 -4.53
CA ALA A 414 6.09 15.10 -4.22
C ALA A 414 4.93 14.11 -4.29
N SER A 415 4.06 14.12 -3.29
CA SER A 415 2.88 13.26 -3.27
C SER A 415 1.65 14.04 -2.82
N VAL A 416 0.71 14.20 -3.74
CA VAL A 416 -0.56 14.88 -3.55
C VAL A 416 -1.60 13.93 -2.97
N ALA A 417 -2.60 14.52 -2.33
CA ALA A 417 -3.85 13.85 -1.97
C ALA A 417 -5.02 14.77 -2.31
N PHE A 418 -6.23 14.23 -2.30
CA PHE A 418 -7.43 14.97 -2.69
C PHE A 418 -7.65 16.28 -1.91
N TYR A 419 -7.04 16.48 -0.73
CA TYR A 419 -7.11 17.70 0.05
C TYR A 419 -6.15 18.80 -0.40
N ASN A 420 -5.22 18.52 -1.33
CA ASN A 420 -4.39 19.54 -1.95
C ASN A 420 -5.18 20.37 -2.98
N ASP A 421 -4.66 21.53 -3.30
CA ASP A 421 -5.19 22.44 -4.31
C ASP A 421 -4.08 22.95 -5.24
N LYS A 422 -4.47 23.73 -6.25
CA LYS A 422 -3.54 24.33 -7.20
C LYS A 422 -2.49 25.19 -6.51
N ALA A 423 -2.88 25.95 -5.48
CA ALA A 423 -1.97 26.84 -4.75
C ALA A 423 -0.82 26.09 -4.07
N ASP A 424 -1.05 24.84 -3.60
CA ASP A 424 0.02 23.99 -3.07
C ASP A 424 1.06 23.66 -4.15
N ILE A 425 0.60 23.39 -5.38
CA ILE A 425 1.47 23.07 -6.52
C ILE A 425 2.19 24.32 -7.00
N ASP A 426 1.50 25.47 -7.15
CA ASP A 426 2.12 26.75 -7.53
C ASP A 426 3.26 27.12 -6.58
N LYS A 427 3.02 26.93 -5.27
CA LYS A 427 4.04 27.16 -4.23
C LYS A 427 5.22 26.20 -4.37
N PHE A 428 4.97 24.92 -4.66
CA PHE A 428 6.01 23.95 -4.92
C PHE A 428 6.86 24.32 -6.15
N ILE A 429 6.24 24.76 -7.24
CA ILE A 429 6.95 25.19 -8.45
C ILE A 429 7.81 26.44 -8.17
N ALA A 430 7.26 27.43 -7.44
CA ALA A 430 8.02 28.60 -7.01
C ALA A 430 9.24 28.21 -6.14
N GLY A 431 9.07 27.27 -5.22
CA GLY A 431 10.16 26.71 -4.42
C GLY A 431 11.25 26.05 -5.28
N LEU A 432 10.90 25.31 -6.34
CA LEU A 432 11.88 24.74 -7.26
C LEU A 432 12.70 25.82 -7.99
N HIS A 433 12.09 26.90 -8.41
CA HIS A 433 12.82 28.06 -8.96
C HIS A 433 13.75 28.68 -7.94
N HIS A 434 13.35 28.80 -6.68
CA HIS A 434 14.20 29.28 -5.59
C HIS A 434 15.38 28.35 -5.36
N VAL A 435 15.15 27.03 -5.29
CA VAL A 435 16.23 26.02 -5.23
C VAL A 435 17.21 26.23 -6.36
N TRP A 436 16.72 26.30 -7.61
CA TRP A 436 17.58 26.46 -8.78
C TRP A 436 18.42 27.73 -8.73
N SER A 437 17.80 28.87 -8.41
CA SER A 437 18.50 30.17 -8.31
C SER A 437 19.54 30.21 -7.20
N THR A 438 19.32 29.51 -6.09
CA THR A 438 20.28 29.45 -4.97
C THR A 438 21.61 28.82 -5.35
N PHE A 439 21.61 27.86 -6.27
CA PHE A 439 22.82 27.13 -6.71
C PHE A 439 23.39 27.64 -8.04
N ASN A 440 22.61 28.35 -8.86
CA ASN A 440 22.97 28.74 -10.23
C ASN A 440 22.78 30.24 -10.52
N GLY A 441 22.43 31.05 -9.50
CA GLY A 441 22.18 32.48 -9.57
C GLY A 441 23.41 33.37 -9.46
#